data_120ba2ff671f1fe90abb01904376e3b2
#
_entry.id   120ba2ff671f1fe90abb01904376e3b2
#
_cell.length_a   1.000
_cell.length_b   1.000
_cell.length_c   1.000
_cell.angle_alpha   90.00
_cell.angle_beta   90.00
_cell.angle_gamma   90.00
#
_symmetry.space_group_name_H-M   'P 1'
#
loop_
_entity.id
_entity.type
_entity.pdbx_description
1 polymer ?
#
loop_
_entity_poly.entity_id
_entity_poly.type
_entity_poly.pdbx_seq_one_letter_code
_entity_poly.pdbx_strand_id
1 'polypeptide(L)'
;REQSYPKWMQPADIAGSECLGTNAVFYRGLQVLSSMASKLGTIRGADSKRYAKLAAELKLAINENLWMEDKGYYAQYLSPRSESLGESLCILWGIASSQQAERILHSMPVCDFGPTIFSPQISSEGSYHNDAVWPFVTSYYGMAAAKVGNRAGVMHALASNMRAATVFGSNMEN
;
A
#
# COMPACT_ATOMS: atom_id res chain seq x y z
N ARG A 1 -18.19 4.14 -4.03
CA ARG A 1 -18.03 3.03 -4.97
C ARG A 1 -16.75 3.26 -5.75
N GLU A 2 -15.83 2.30 -5.72
CA GLU A 2 -14.63 2.31 -6.55
C GLU A 2 -15.05 2.40 -8.03
N GLN A 3 -14.51 3.35 -8.76
CA GLN A 3 -14.78 3.48 -10.20
C GLN A 3 -13.69 2.83 -11.05
N SER A 4 -12.52 2.62 -10.46
CA SER A 4 -11.37 2.03 -11.11
C SER A 4 -10.96 0.77 -10.35
N TYR A 5 -11.16 -0.37 -10.96
CA TYR A 5 -10.76 -1.66 -10.42
C TYR A 5 -10.14 -2.53 -11.52
N PRO A 6 -9.34 -3.54 -11.17
CA PRO A 6 -8.73 -4.40 -12.16
C PRO A 6 -9.77 -5.05 -13.07
N LYS A 7 -9.54 -5.04 -14.38
CA LYS A 7 -10.45 -5.58 -15.39
C LYS A 7 -10.76 -7.07 -15.21
N TRP A 8 -9.87 -7.81 -14.56
CA TRP A 8 -10.06 -9.23 -14.25
C TRP A 8 -10.93 -9.48 -13.02
N MET A 9 -11.37 -8.45 -12.32
CA MET A 9 -12.27 -8.55 -11.18
C MET A 9 -13.69 -8.16 -11.56
N GLN A 10 -14.64 -8.94 -11.09
CA GLN A 10 -16.05 -8.59 -11.19
C GLN A 10 -16.48 -7.74 -9.97
N PRO A 11 -17.50 -6.89 -10.08
CA PRO A 11 -18.00 -6.10 -8.95
C PRO A 11 -18.36 -6.94 -7.72
N ALA A 12 -18.83 -8.16 -7.90
CA ALA A 12 -19.12 -9.09 -6.81
C ALA A 12 -17.85 -9.53 -6.07
N ASP A 13 -16.75 -9.74 -6.79
CA ASP A 13 -15.46 -10.12 -6.19
C ASP A 13 -14.93 -8.99 -5.32
N ILE A 14 -15.06 -7.74 -5.79
CA ILE A 14 -14.65 -6.55 -5.04
C ILE A 14 -15.47 -6.39 -3.76
N ALA A 15 -16.78 -6.61 -3.85
CA ALA A 15 -17.68 -6.51 -2.69
C ALA A 15 -17.42 -7.59 -1.64
N GLY A 16 -16.95 -8.76 -2.07
CA GLY A 16 -16.65 -9.91 -1.22
C GLY A 16 -15.17 -10.02 -0.81
N SER A 17 -14.30 -9.13 -1.30
CA SER A 17 -12.86 -9.21 -1.08
C SER A 17 -12.35 -8.15 -0.10
N GLU A 18 -11.25 -8.47 0.56
CA GLU A 18 -10.59 -7.62 1.54
C GLU A 18 -9.35 -7.00 0.92
N CYS A 19 -9.47 -5.73 0.50
CA CYS A 19 -8.39 -4.98 -0.14
C CYS A 19 -7.35 -4.51 0.88
N LEU A 20 -6.08 -4.83 0.65
CA LEU A 20 -4.96 -4.41 1.50
C LEU A 20 -4.91 -2.88 1.65
N GLY A 21 -4.89 -2.15 0.54
CA GLY A 21 -4.77 -0.68 0.54
C GLY A 21 -5.91 -0.01 1.31
N THR A 22 -7.16 -0.45 1.08
CA THR A 22 -8.34 0.07 1.79
C THR A 22 -8.23 -0.17 3.30
N ASN A 23 -7.85 -1.37 3.71
CA ASN A 23 -7.68 -1.70 5.13
C ASN A 23 -6.53 -0.93 5.77
N ALA A 24 -5.44 -0.70 5.04
CA ALA A 24 -4.32 0.13 5.52
C ALA A 24 -4.77 1.60 5.75
N VAL A 25 -5.53 2.18 4.81
CA VAL A 25 -6.09 3.54 4.96
C VAL A 25 -7.05 3.59 6.15
N PHE A 26 -7.90 2.58 6.30
CA PHE A 26 -8.85 2.52 7.42
C PHE A 26 -8.13 2.41 8.77
N TYR A 27 -7.08 1.57 8.85
CA TYR A 27 -6.20 1.51 10.01
C TYR A 27 -5.64 2.87 10.39
N ARG A 28 -5.09 3.59 9.40
CA ARG A 28 -4.55 4.94 9.64
C ARG A 28 -5.64 5.92 10.08
N GLY A 29 -6.82 5.85 9.48
CA GLY A 29 -7.99 6.64 9.88
C GLY A 29 -8.34 6.43 11.37
N LEU A 30 -8.38 5.17 11.83
CA LEU A 30 -8.63 4.86 13.23
C LEU A 30 -7.57 5.43 14.18
N GLN A 31 -6.28 5.39 13.80
CA GLN A 31 -5.21 6.01 14.58
C GLN A 31 -5.38 7.54 14.69
N VAL A 32 -5.74 8.18 13.58
CA VAL A 32 -5.99 9.63 13.55
C VAL A 32 -7.19 9.98 14.41
N LEU A 33 -8.30 9.24 14.29
CA LEU A 33 -9.49 9.43 15.12
C LEU A 33 -9.19 9.25 16.62
N SER A 34 -8.39 8.23 16.98
CA SER A 34 -7.93 8.03 18.35
C SER A 34 -7.16 9.23 18.87
N SER A 35 -6.22 9.73 18.08
CA SER A 35 -5.41 10.90 18.44
C SER A 35 -6.26 12.17 18.59
N MET A 36 -7.20 12.40 17.66
CA MET A 36 -8.11 13.55 17.72
C MET A 36 -9.01 13.47 18.94
N ALA A 37 -9.62 12.32 19.21
CA ALA A 37 -10.48 12.11 20.38
C ALA A 37 -9.70 12.30 21.70
N SER A 38 -8.45 11.88 21.75
CA SER A 38 -7.57 12.11 22.90
C SER A 38 -7.32 13.60 23.16
N LYS A 39 -7.12 14.40 22.10
CA LYS A 39 -6.94 15.86 22.23
C LYS A 39 -8.20 16.60 22.70
N LEU A 40 -9.37 16.03 22.47
CA LEU A 40 -10.64 16.57 22.98
C LEU A 40 -10.89 16.24 24.47
N GLY A 41 -9.97 15.53 25.10
CA GLY A 41 -9.93 15.30 26.53
C GLY A 41 -11.05 14.41 27.06
N THR A 42 -11.58 14.75 28.23
CA THR A 42 -12.55 13.92 28.98
C THR A 42 -13.87 13.67 28.23
N ILE A 43 -14.26 14.57 27.33
CA ILE A 43 -15.51 14.45 26.55
C ILE A 43 -15.48 13.27 25.60
N ARG A 44 -14.30 12.94 25.02
CA ARG A 44 -14.10 11.91 23.99
C ARG A 44 -13.04 10.85 24.35
N GLY A 45 -12.58 10.83 25.59
CA GLY A 45 -11.53 9.90 26.01
C GLY A 45 -11.90 8.41 25.84
N ALA A 46 -13.16 8.06 26.01
CA ALA A 46 -13.65 6.70 25.76
C ALA A 46 -13.58 6.34 24.25
N ASP A 47 -13.89 7.28 23.38
CA ASP A 47 -13.77 7.10 21.93
C ASP A 47 -12.33 6.91 21.49
N SER A 48 -11.38 7.64 22.10
CA SER A 48 -9.95 7.47 21.83
C SER A 48 -9.50 6.03 22.07
N LYS A 49 -9.82 5.45 23.23
CA LYS A 49 -9.49 4.07 23.57
C LYS A 49 -10.16 3.07 22.63
N ARG A 50 -11.41 3.31 22.27
CA ARG A 50 -12.16 2.47 21.33
C ARG A 50 -11.50 2.45 19.95
N TYR A 51 -11.14 3.62 19.40
CA TYR A 51 -10.48 3.69 18.08
C TYR A 51 -9.07 3.08 18.11
N ALA A 52 -8.32 3.27 19.20
CA ALA A 52 -7.02 2.63 19.35
C ALA A 52 -7.13 1.09 19.36
N LYS A 53 -8.14 0.55 20.07
CA LYS A 53 -8.42 -0.88 20.11
C LYS A 53 -8.77 -1.41 18.71
N LEU A 54 -9.69 -0.77 18.00
CA LEU A 54 -10.07 -1.15 16.63
C LEU A 54 -8.89 -1.11 15.68
N ALA A 55 -8.01 -0.11 15.79
CA ALA A 55 -6.79 -0.04 14.99
C ALA A 55 -5.86 -1.23 15.28
N ALA A 56 -5.67 -1.59 16.54
CA ALA A 56 -4.83 -2.74 16.91
C ALA A 56 -5.41 -4.06 16.39
N GLU A 57 -6.71 -4.27 16.52
CA GLU A 57 -7.41 -5.45 16.01
C GLU A 57 -7.30 -5.53 14.49
N LEU A 58 -7.50 -4.43 13.77
CA LEU A 58 -7.37 -4.39 12.32
C LEU A 58 -5.93 -4.69 11.86
N LYS A 59 -4.92 -4.14 12.56
CA LYS A 59 -3.52 -4.46 12.26
C LYS A 59 -3.23 -5.96 12.41
N LEU A 60 -3.74 -6.59 13.47
CA LEU A 60 -3.60 -8.03 13.66
C LEU A 60 -4.26 -8.79 12.52
N ALA A 61 -5.53 -8.46 12.21
CA ALA A 61 -6.27 -9.12 11.14
C ALA A 61 -5.59 -8.99 9.77
N ILE A 62 -5.03 -7.83 9.42
CA ILE A 62 -4.25 -7.66 8.18
C ILE A 62 -3.05 -8.61 8.17
N ASN A 63 -2.29 -8.70 9.26
CA ASN A 63 -1.11 -9.54 9.32
C ASN A 63 -1.45 -11.04 9.34
N GLU A 64 -2.53 -11.44 9.99
CA GLU A 64 -2.96 -12.84 10.07
C GLU A 64 -3.56 -13.36 8.76
N ASN A 65 -4.28 -12.52 8.03
CA ASN A 65 -5.05 -12.96 6.87
C ASN A 65 -4.41 -12.61 5.52
N LEU A 66 -3.60 -11.56 5.44
CA LEU A 66 -3.06 -11.10 4.17
C LEU A 66 -1.54 -11.28 4.03
N TRP A 67 -0.78 -11.41 5.13
CA TRP A 67 0.66 -11.63 5.03
C TRP A 67 0.98 -13.03 4.50
N MET A 68 1.76 -13.11 3.43
CA MET A 68 2.24 -14.35 2.84
C MET A 68 3.71 -14.57 3.19
N GLU A 69 3.95 -15.43 4.18
CA GLU A 69 5.30 -15.66 4.71
C GLU A 69 6.25 -16.22 3.64
N ASP A 70 5.77 -17.09 2.77
CA ASP A 70 6.57 -17.68 1.68
C ASP A 70 6.91 -16.67 0.57
N LYS A 71 6.10 -15.63 0.39
CA LYS A 71 6.27 -14.61 -0.65
C LYS A 71 7.02 -13.37 -0.16
N GLY A 72 6.87 -13.00 1.11
CA GLY A 72 7.47 -11.81 1.68
C GLY A 72 6.74 -10.50 1.36
N TYR A 73 5.43 -10.60 1.08
CA TYR A 73 4.54 -9.47 0.84
C TYR A 73 3.09 -9.81 1.24
N TYR A 74 2.21 -8.82 1.25
CA TYR A 74 0.79 -9.03 1.54
C TYR A 74 -0.01 -9.42 0.30
N ALA A 75 -1.00 -10.25 0.48
CA ALA A 75 -1.99 -10.55 -0.56
C ALA A 75 -2.88 -9.34 -0.83
N GLN A 76 -3.14 -9.06 -2.09
CA GLN A 76 -4.15 -8.11 -2.50
C GLN A 76 -5.45 -8.87 -2.85
N TYR A 77 -6.58 -8.45 -2.30
CA TYR A 77 -7.90 -9.07 -2.53
C TYR A 77 -7.94 -10.58 -2.27
N LEU A 78 -7.25 -11.08 -1.25
CA LEU A 78 -7.06 -12.51 -1.01
C LEU A 78 -6.43 -13.26 -2.22
N SER A 79 -5.86 -12.52 -3.14
CA SER A 79 -5.11 -13.03 -4.28
C SER A 79 -3.63 -13.10 -3.92
N PRO A 80 -2.88 -14.11 -4.39
CA PRO A 80 -1.44 -14.21 -4.10
C PRO A 80 -0.60 -13.20 -4.90
N ARG A 81 -1.08 -11.97 -4.98
CA ARG A 81 -0.45 -10.84 -5.67
C ARG A 81 -0.18 -9.71 -4.69
N SER A 82 0.96 -9.07 -4.85
CA SER A 82 1.24 -7.81 -4.16
C SER A 82 0.65 -6.63 -4.91
N GLU A 83 0.40 -5.55 -4.19
CA GLU A 83 0.00 -4.26 -4.74
C GLU A 83 0.86 -3.17 -4.10
N SER A 84 1.62 -2.46 -4.93
CA SER A 84 2.71 -1.60 -4.46
C SER A 84 2.28 -0.44 -3.58
N LEU A 85 1.07 0.12 -3.78
CA LEU A 85 0.56 1.18 -2.91
C LEU A 85 0.21 0.62 -1.53
N GLY A 86 -0.57 -0.45 -1.46
CA GLY A 86 -0.97 -1.07 -0.19
C GLY A 86 0.24 -1.52 0.62
N GLU A 87 1.23 -2.14 -0.03
CA GLU A 87 2.51 -2.52 0.58
C GLU A 87 3.23 -1.29 1.17
N SER A 88 3.35 -0.23 0.39
CA SER A 88 3.99 1.01 0.84
C SER A 88 3.26 1.63 2.03
N LEU A 89 1.94 1.62 2.02
CA LEU A 89 1.11 2.11 3.13
C LEU A 89 1.28 1.25 4.40
N CYS A 90 1.39 -0.07 4.26
CA CYS A 90 1.64 -0.96 5.39
C CYS A 90 2.99 -0.67 6.07
N ILE A 91 4.02 -0.35 5.29
CA ILE A 91 5.32 0.09 5.80
C ILE A 91 5.16 1.46 6.48
N LEU A 92 4.60 2.44 5.78
CA LEU A 92 4.50 3.83 6.24
C LEU A 92 3.73 3.96 7.55
N TRP A 93 2.68 3.21 7.74
CA TRP A 93 1.83 3.33 8.92
C TRP A 93 2.14 2.31 10.02
N GLY A 94 3.15 1.46 9.81
CA GLY A 94 3.62 0.50 10.82
C GLY A 94 2.68 -0.68 11.00
N ILE A 95 1.95 -1.06 9.97
CA ILE A 95 1.24 -2.34 9.90
C ILE A 95 2.28 -3.45 9.77
N ALA A 96 3.17 -3.32 8.78
CA ALA A 96 4.32 -4.19 8.61
C ALA A 96 5.36 -3.96 9.73
N SER A 97 5.93 -5.03 10.25
CA SER A 97 7.12 -5.02 11.09
C SER A 97 8.36 -4.59 10.28
N SER A 98 9.47 -4.28 10.95
CA SER A 98 10.72 -3.93 10.26
C SER A 98 11.19 -5.04 9.32
N GLN A 99 11.13 -6.29 9.77
CA GLN A 99 11.51 -7.46 8.96
C GLN A 99 10.58 -7.63 7.73
N GLN A 100 9.27 -7.48 7.92
CA GLN A 100 8.32 -7.51 6.81
C GLN A 100 8.57 -6.37 5.82
N ALA A 101 8.84 -5.17 6.31
CA ALA A 101 9.10 -4.01 5.47
C ALA A 101 10.34 -4.19 4.58
N GLU A 102 11.42 -4.76 5.11
CA GLU A 102 12.61 -5.11 4.33
C GLU A 102 12.29 -6.14 3.25
N ARG A 103 11.53 -7.18 3.60
CA ARG A 103 11.11 -8.22 2.65
C ARG A 103 10.21 -7.68 1.55
N ILE A 104 9.25 -6.83 1.87
CA ILE A 104 8.38 -6.16 0.91
C ILE A 104 9.22 -5.37 -0.10
N LEU A 105 10.11 -4.51 0.38
CA LEU A 105 10.94 -3.69 -0.52
C LEU A 105 11.92 -4.51 -1.36
N HIS A 106 12.34 -5.69 -0.87
CA HIS A 106 13.18 -6.60 -1.63
C HIS A 106 12.40 -7.37 -2.71
N SER A 107 11.17 -7.76 -2.42
CA SER A 107 10.33 -8.54 -3.33
C SER A 107 9.56 -7.69 -4.34
N MET A 108 9.40 -6.39 -4.08
CA MET A 108 8.65 -5.48 -4.95
C MET A 108 9.39 -5.26 -6.28
N PRO A 109 8.79 -5.64 -7.42
CA PRO A 109 9.44 -5.43 -8.71
C PRO A 109 9.44 -3.96 -9.06
N VAL A 110 10.58 -3.48 -9.50
CA VAL A 110 10.77 -2.11 -9.96
C VAL A 110 11.34 -2.08 -11.38
N CYS A 111 10.84 -1.19 -12.20
CA CYS A 111 11.36 -0.87 -13.52
C CYS A 111 11.94 0.55 -13.55
N ASP A 112 12.45 1.00 -14.69
CA ASP A 112 13.06 2.32 -14.81
C ASP A 112 12.15 3.50 -14.40
N PHE A 113 10.84 3.32 -14.43
CA PHE A 113 9.86 4.35 -14.10
C PHE A 113 9.23 4.18 -12.71
N GLY A 114 9.59 3.12 -11.97
CA GLY A 114 9.12 2.88 -10.61
C GLY A 114 8.60 1.47 -10.37
N PRO A 115 7.97 1.20 -9.24
CA PRO A 115 7.35 -0.08 -8.97
C PRO A 115 6.10 -0.29 -9.84
N THR A 116 5.92 -1.50 -10.34
CA THR A 116 4.68 -1.89 -11.02
C THR A 116 3.55 -1.99 -10.00
N ILE A 117 2.32 -1.68 -10.44
CA ILE A 117 1.16 -1.65 -9.53
C ILE A 117 0.89 -3.03 -8.94
N PHE A 118 0.82 -4.06 -9.76
CA PHE A 118 0.60 -5.44 -9.32
C PHE A 118 1.76 -6.36 -9.68
N SER A 119 1.99 -7.39 -8.85
CA SER A 119 2.96 -8.46 -9.09
C SER A 119 2.50 -9.78 -8.41
N PRO A 120 2.67 -10.94 -9.07
CA PRO A 120 3.05 -11.11 -10.48
C PRO A 120 1.98 -10.60 -11.44
N GLN A 121 2.40 -10.15 -12.60
CA GLN A 121 1.50 -9.66 -13.65
C GLN A 121 0.73 -10.81 -14.29
N ILE A 122 -0.46 -10.49 -14.84
CA ILE A 122 -1.24 -11.44 -15.64
C ILE A 122 -0.86 -11.25 -17.09
N SER A 123 -0.19 -12.24 -17.69
CA SER A 123 0.37 -12.13 -19.03
C SER A 123 -0.66 -11.90 -20.16
N SER A 124 -1.92 -12.28 -19.94
CA SER A 124 -3.04 -12.07 -20.88
C SER A 124 -3.73 -10.72 -20.75
N GLU A 125 -3.38 -9.95 -19.73
CA GLU A 125 -4.05 -8.71 -19.37
C GLU A 125 -3.09 -7.52 -19.46
N GLY A 126 -2.87 -7.00 -20.66
CA GLY A 126 -2.26 -5.67 -20.82
C GLY A 126 -3.24 -4.61 -20.33
N SER A 127 -3.01 -4.01 -19.19
CA SER A 127 -3.95 -3.04 -18.65
C SER A 127 -3.36 -2.12 -17.59
N TYR A 128 -4.03 -1.02 -17.43
CA TYR A 128 -3.85 0.03 -16.47
C TYR A 128 -3.50 -0.44 -15.02
N HIS A 129 -4.11 -1.52 -14.52
CA HIS A 129 -3.80 -2.04 -13.19
C HIS A 129 -2.77 -3.17 -13.20
N ASN A 130 -2.45 -3.74 -14.34
CA ASN A 130 -1.55 -4.90 -14.41
C ASN A 130 -0.09 -4.47 -14.64
N ASP A 131 0.13 -3.66 -15.67
CA ASP A 131 1.47 -3.31 -16.15
C ASP A 131 1.87 -1.86 -15.84
N ALA A 132 0.94 -1.07 -15.31
CA ALA A 132 1.15 0.35 -15.10
C ALA A 132 2.15 0.65 -13.99
N VAL A 133 2.79 1.80 -14.14
CA VAL A 133 3.60 2.46 -13.12
C VAL A 133 3.00 3.84 -12.88
N TRP A 134 2.62 4.13 -11.65
CA TRP A 134 2.04 5.42 -11.31
C TRP A 134 3.00 6.28 -10.50
N PRO A 135 3.32 7.50 -10.93
CA PRO A 135 4.28 8.37 -10.26
C PRO A 135 3.95 8.62 -8.78
N PHE A 136 2.67 8.72 -8.42
CA PHE A 136 2.30 8.88 -7.02
C PHE A 136 2.57 7.61 -6.20
N VAL A 137 2.38 6.41 -6.77
CA VAL A 137 2.74 5.14 -6.11
C VAL A 137 4.25 5.03 -5.95
N THR A 138 5.02 5.45 -6.98
CA THR A 138 6.48 5.56 -6.90
C THR A 138 6.91 6.48 -5.77
N SER A 139 6.17 7.57 -5.53
CA SER A 139 6.44 8.48 -4.41
C SER A 139 6.16 7.82 -3.06
N TYR A 140 5.06 7.07 -2.91
CA TYR A 140 4.78 6.30 -1.69
C TYR A 140 5.82 5.20 -1.44
N TYR A 141 6.26 4.51 -2.49
CA TYR A 141 7.38 3.57 -2.41
C TYR A 141 8.66 4.25 -1.91
N GLY A 142 9.02 5.41 -2.45
CA GLY A 142 10.17 6.20 -2.00
C GLY A 142 10.06 6.61 -0.53
N MET A 143 8.89 7.03 -0.08
CA MET A 143 8.62 7.36 1.33
C MET A 143 8.74 6.11 2.23
N ALA A 144 8.23 4.96 1.80
CA ALA A 144 8.36 3.69 2.52
C ALA A 144 9.83 3.26 2.63
N ALA A 145 10.58 3.37 1.53
CA ALA A 145 12.02 3.12 1.50
C ALA A 145 12.79 4.04 2.46
N ALA A 146 12.45 5.33 2.48
CA ALA A 146 13.05 6.30 3.39
C ALA A 146 12.81 5.93 4.86
N LYS A 147 11.61 5.49 5.18
CA LYS A 147 11.23 5.13 6.55
C LYS A 147 12.09 3.99 7.13
N VAL A 148 12.52 3.04 6.31
CA VAL A 148 13.36 1.92 6.73
C VAL A 148 14.84 2.11 6.42
N GLY A 149 15.24 3.30 5.95
CA GLY A 149 16.65 3.60 5.65
C GLY A 149 17.16 2.99 4.34
N ASN A 150 16.29 2.51 3.46
CA ASN A 150 16.66 1.99 2.15
C ASN A 150 16.98 3.13 1.17
N ARG A 151 18.24 3.60 1.23
CA ARG A 151 18.72 4.70 0.38
C ARG A 151 18.59 4.39 -1.12
N ALA A 152 18.84 3.14 -1.52
CA ALA A 152 18.75 2.76 -2.93
C ALA A 152 17.31 2.90 -3.45
N GLY A 153 16.32 2.46 -2.69
CA GLY A 153 14.90 2.64 -3.02
C GLY A 153 14.49 4.11 -3.11
N VAL A 154 14.97 4.95 -2.20
CA VAL A 154 14.72 6.41 -2.26
C VAL A 154 15.28 7.01 -3.55
N MET A 155 16.55 6.73 -3.86
CA MET A 155 17.21 7.24 -5.07
C MET A 155 16.53 6.73 -6.33
N HIS A 156 16.11 5.47 -6.33
CA HIS A 156 15.37 4.89 -7.45
C HIS A 156 14.02 5.63 -7.67
N ALA A 157 13.23 5.84 -6.61
CA ALA A 157 11.96 6.56 -6.70
C ALA A 157 12.11 7.98 -7.25
N LEU A 158 13.11 8.71 -6.75
CA LEU A 158 13.40 10.07 -7.22
C LEU A 158 13.81 10.07 -8.70
N ALA A 159 14.75 9.19 -9.09
CA ALA A 159 15.21 9.09 -10.47
C ALA A 159 14.07 8.70 -11.42
N SER A 160 13.19 7.78 -11.01
CA SER A 160 12.04 7.33 -11.79
C SER A 160 11.05 8.47 -12.05
N ASN A 161 10.67 9.21 -11.02
CA ASN A 161 9.75 10.34 -11.17
C ASN A 161 10.38 11.49 -11.99
N MET A 162 11.67 11.75 -11.81
CA MET A 162 12.38 12.74 -12.63
C MET A 162 12.44 12.31 -14.11
N ARG A 163 12.69 11.02 -14.36
CA ARG A 163 12.71 10.47 -15.74
C ARG A 163 11.33 10.60 -16.37
N ALA A 164 10.27 10.23 -15.69
CA ALA A 164 8.90 10.37 -16.19
C ALA A 164 8.60 11.84 -16.53
N ALA A 165 8.88 12.76 -15.63
CA ALA A 165 8.67 14.18 -15.84
C ALA A 165 9.49 14.73 -17.04
N THR A 166 10.73 14.26 -17.21
CA THR A 166 11.60 14.70 -18.30
C THR A 166 11.13 14.15 -19.65
N VAL A 167 10.75 12.87 -19.71
CA VAL A 167 10.35 12.21 -20.96
C VAL A 167 8.97 12.68 -21.43
N PHE A 168 8.03 12.83 -20.51
CA PHE A 168 6.63 13.11 -20.84
C PHE A 168 6.23 14.58 -20.61
N GLY A 169 7.10 15.41 -20.07
CA GLY A 169 6.80 16.79 -19.70
C GLY A 169 5.82 16.92 -18.52
N SER A 170 5.42 15.82 -17.91
CA SER A 170 4.53 15.75 -16.75
C SER A 170 4.67 14.41 -16.03
N ASN A 171 4.12 14.35 -14.82
CA ASN A 171 3.96 13.07 -14.11
C ASN A 171 2.63 12.43 -14.54
N MET A 172 2.63 11.82 -15.70
CA MET A 172 1.44 11.13 -16.21
C MET A 172 1.19 9.84 -15.42
N GLU A 173 -0.07 9.55 -15.23
CA GLU A 173 -0.54 8.29 -14.69
C GLU A 173 -0.58 7.27 -15.84
N ASN A 174 0.46 6.39 -15.91
CA ASN A 174 0.53 5.16 -16.72
C ASN A 174 1.90 4.51 -16.59
#